data_2cf9c5572c2ea38031b22e72eb2332bb
#
_entry.id   2cf9c5572c2ea38031b22e72eb2332bb
#
_cell.length_a   1.000
_cell.length_b   1.000
_cell.length_c   1.000
_cell.angle_alpha   90.00
_cell.angle_beta   90.00
_cell.angle_gamma   90.00
#
_symmetry.space_group_name_H-M   'P 1'
#
loop_
_entity.id
_entity.type
_entity.pdbx_description
1 polymer ?
#
loop_
_entity_poly.entity_id
_entity_poly.type
_entity_poly.pdbx_seq_one_letter_code
_entity_poly.pdbx_strand_id
1 'polypeptide(L)'
;MNDLKVLNCAYSFMDNYAQHAGLSILSLFDNNIEADEINVYILDNNICEDNKTRLNSIAKQYNRNIIFIDLAQLTSKMNVETHFCRSTYGKLFLAQIKEVDLMLTFDCDTIVTGSLLELLNIDMQDALVAGVQDTVNPYFVYKIGLSNDDRYINCGGVILLNLKLWRELDIENKCIDYVISYRGNPPFVDQGTVNHVCRDRKKILPPEYNLINPMFMFPVEKIKRLFRMKTYYSQNEIENAKKKPKVIHFTGELFNRPWFLNCSHPMKQIY
;
A
#
# COMPACT_ATOMS: atom_id res chain seq x y z
N MET A 1 -7.04 -28.60 12.15
CA MET A 1 -5.97 -28.37 11.16
C MET A 1 -5.59 -26.92 11.34
N ASN A 2 -4.29 -26.62 11.54
CA ASN A 2 -3.88 -25.20 11.51
C ASN A 2 -4.04 -24.74 10.07
N ASP A 3 -4.79 -23.65 9.86
CA ASP A 3 -4.91 -23.05 8.55
C ASP A 3 -3.53 -22.57 8.07
N LEU A 4 -3.22 -22.80 6.79
CA LEU A 4 -1.96 -22.37 6.19
C LEU A 4 -1.82 -20.82 6.28
N LYS A 5 -0.66 -20.37 6.74
CA LYS A 5 -0.32 -18.95 6.80
C LYS A 5 0.17 -18.48 5.44
N VAL A 6 -0.74 -18.05 4.57
CA VAL A 6 -0.45 -17.60 3.22
C VAL A 6 -0.52 -16.07 3.13
N LEU A 7 0.58 -15.41 2.81
CA LEU A 7 0.62 -13.99 2.50
C LEU A 7 0.56 -13.79 0.98
N ASN A 8 -0.49 -13.11 0.51
CA ASN A 8 -0.59 -12.65 -0.87
C ASN A 8 -0.30 -11.16 -0.91
N CYS A 9 0.74 -10.77 -1.64
CA CYS A 9 1.28 -9.42 -1.65
C CYS A 9 1.37 -8.90 -3.09
N ALA A 10 0.97 -7.66 -3.34
CA ALA A 10 1.02 -7.07 -4.68
C ALA A 10 1.88 -5.81 -4.71
N TYR A 11 2.64 -5.67 -5.79
CA TYR A 11 3.44 -4.50 -6.14
C TYR A 11 3.09 -4.03 -7.54
N SER A 12 3.13 -2.73 -7.76
CA SER A 12 2.90 -2.13 -9.08
C SER A 12 3.93 -1.02 -9.33
N PHE A 13 4.82 -1.23 -10.31
CA PHE A 13 5.91 -0.29 -10.57
C PHE A 13 6.41 -0.36 -12.01
N MET A 14 7.20 0.64 -12.40
CA MET A 14 7.93 0.69 -13.67
C MET A 14 9.34 0.12 -13.50
N ASP A 15 9.96 -0.29 -14.60
CA ASP A 15 11.27 -0.94 -14.64
C ASP A 15 12.36 -0.26 -13.80
N ASN A 16 12.42 1.08 -13.83
CA ASN A 16 13.39 1.87 -13.06
C ASN A 16 13.22 1.80 -11.54
N TYR A 17 12.10 1.27 -11.04
CA TYR A 17 11.85 1.03 -9.61
C TYR A 17 12.11 -0.43 -9.18
N ALA A 18 12.50 -1.30 -10.10
CA ALA A 18 12.68 -2.73 -9.82
C ALA A 18 13.69 -3.02 -8.69
N GLN A 19 14.78 -2.24 -8.61
CA GLN A 19 15.76 -2.38 -7.52
C GLN A 19 15.17 -2.02 -6.14
N HIS A 20 14.32 -1.01 -6.06
CA HIS A 20 13.66 -0.60 -4.81
C HIS A 20 12.58 -1.61 -4.41
N ALA A 21 11.77 -2.06 -5.38
CA ALA A 21 10.82 -3.16 -5.18
C ALA A 21 11.53 -4.44 -4.72
N GLY A 22 12.69 -4.77 -5.32
CA GLY A 22 13.49 -5.92 -4.94
C GLY A 22 13.92 -5.86 -3.47
N LEU A 23 14.33 -4.70 -2.97
CA LEU A 23 14.70 -4.52 -1.57
C LEU A 23 13.48 -4.63 -0.64
N SER A 24 12.34 -4.04 -1.03
CA SER A 24 11.08 -4.19 -0.29
C SER A 24 10.64 -5.65 -0.21
N ILE A 25 10.68 -6.38 -1.32
CA ILE A 25 10.33 -7.81 -1.40
C ILE A 25 11.30 -8.66 -0.56
N LEU A 26 12.62 -8.38 -0.63
CA LEU A 26 13.62 -9.03 0.20
C LEU A 26 13.29 -8.86 1.70
N SER A 27 13.02 -7.63 2.12
CA SER A 27 12.66 -7.34 3.51
C SER A 27 11.34 -8.02 3.94
N LEU A 28 10.37 -8.14 3.02
CA LEU A 28 9.12 -8.89 3.25
C LEU A 28 9.42 -10.37 3.54
N PHE A 29 10.25 -11.00 2.73
CA PHE A 29 10.59 -12.42 2.91
C PHE A 29 11.38 -12.65 4.19
N ASP A 30 12.35 -11.79 4.48
CA ASP A 30 13.24 -11.88 5.65
C ASP A 30 12.46 -11.81 6.98
N ASN A 31 11.43 -10.97 7.02
CA ASN A 31 10.65 -10.73 8.24
C ASN A 31 9.38 -11.59 8.34
N ASN A 32 9.14 -12.50 7.39
CA ASN A 32 7.97 -13.38 7.39
C ASN A 32 8.35 -14.83 7.04
N ILE A 33 9.48 -15.30 7.55
CA ILE A 33 9.97 -16.68 7.33
C ILE A 33 9.00 -17.73 7.88
N GLU A 34 8.21 -17.38 8.90
CA GLU A 34 7.21 -18.26 9.54
C GLU A 34 5.91 -18.39 8.72
N ALA A 35 5.78 -17.68 7.60
CA ALA A 35 4.69 -17.89 6.65
C ALA A 35 4.90 -19.23 5.93
N ASP A 36 3.85 -20.02 5.78
CA ASP A 36 3.90 -21.25 5.01
C ASP A 36 4.14 -20.92 3.52
N GLU A 37 3.45 -19.89 3.01
CA GLU A 37 3.61 -19.38 1.65
C GLU A 37 3.64 -17.85 1.62
N ILE A 38 4.43 -17.28 0.72
CA ILE A 38 4.34 -15.87 0.33
C ILE A 38 4.31 -15.81 -1.19
N ASN A 39 3.20 -15.31 -1.73
CA ASN A 39 2.99 -15.09 -3.15
C ASN A 39 3.06 -13.59 -3.44
N VAL A 40 4.03 -13.17 -4.24
CA VAL A 40 4.21 -11.78 -4.65
C VAL A 40 3.71 -11.61 -6.07
N TYR A 41 2.65 -10.85 -6.24
CA TYR A 41 2.06 -10.49 -7.53
C TYR A 41 2.66 -9.15 -7.97
N ILE A 42 3.42 -9.15 -9.06
CA ILE A 42 4.00 -7.95 -9.65
C ILE A 42 3.16 -7.55 -10.86
N LEU A 43 2.51 -6.39 -10.79
CA LEU A 43 1.79 -5.80 -11.90
C LEU A 43 2.81 -5.21 -12.88
N ASP A 44 3.15 -6.00 -13.87
CA ASP A 44 4.23 -5.75 -14.83
C ASP A 44 3.86 -4.62 -15.80
N ASN A 45 4.53 -3.50 -15.65
CA ASN A 45 4.45 -2.36 -16.56
C ASN A 45 5.76 -2.24 -17.37
N ASN A 46 5.99 -3.20 -18.24
CA ASN A 46 7.19 -3.32 -19.09
C ASN A 46 8.50 -3.46 -18.28
N ILE A 47 8.51 -4.31 -17.27
CA ILE A 47 9.73 -4.66 -16.53
C ILE A 47 10.62 -5.51 -17.46
N CYS A 48 11.90 -5.13 -17.60
CA CYS A 48 12.83 -5.86 -18.44
C CYS A 48 13.17 -7.24 -17.87
N GLU A 49 13.55 -8.18 -18.74
CA GLU A 49 13.83 -9.58 -18.36
C GLU A 49 15.00 -9.71 -17.36
N ASP A 50 15.99 -8.81 -17.40
CA ASP A 50 17.08 -8.80 -16.41
C ASP A 50 16.56 -8.51 -15.02
N ASN A 51 15.70 -7.50 -14.86
CA ASN A 51 15.07 -7.16 -13.59
C ASN A 51 14.12 -8.27 -13.12
N LYS A 52 13.34 -8.89 -14.01
CA LYS A 52 12.49 -10.06 -13.65
C LYS A 52 13.35 -11.22 -13.16
N THR A 53 14.49 -11.49 -13.83
CA THR A 53 15.45 -12.55 -13.42
C THR A 53 16.01 -12.27 -12.03
N ARG A 54 16.40 -11.02 -11.73
CA ARG A 54 16.91 -10.61 -10.42
C ARG A 54 15.85 -10.77 -9.32
N LEU A 55 14.62 -10.34 -9.58
CA LEU A 55 13.49 -10.49 -8.64
C LEU A 55 13.18 -11.96 -8.38
N ASN A 56 13.13 -12.79 -9.41
CA ASN A 56 12.95 -14.23 -9.27
C ASN A 56 14.11 -14.91 -8.49
N SER A 57 15.33 -14.38 -8.62
CA SER A 57 16.48 -14.89 -7.86
C SER A 57 16.32 -14.64 -6.36
N ILE A 58 15.75 -13.47 -5.96
CA ILE A 58 15.41 -13.19 -4.56
C ILE A 58 14.37 -14.21 -4.07
N ALA A 59 13.27 -14.39 -4.81
CA ALA A 59 12.21 -15.32 -4.41
C ALA A 59 12.73 -16.75 -4.25
N LYS A 60 13.59 -17.20 -5.16
CA LYS A 60 14.21 -18.53 -5.13
C LYS A 60 15.06 -18.75 -3.86
N GLN A 61 15.79 -17.75 -3.40
CA GLN A 61 16.61 -17.84 -2.16
C GLN A 61 15.75 -18.11 -0.93
N TYR A 62 14.52 -17.63 -0.91
CA TYR A 62 13.57 -17.78 0.21
C TYR A 62 12.54 -18.89 -0.03
N ASN A 63 12.62 -19.63 -1.14
CA ASN A 63 11.59 -20.60 -1.55
C ASN A 63 10.19 -19.96 -1.57
N ARG A 64 10.07 -18.79 -2.21
CA ARG A 64 8.84 -17.99 -2.34
C ARG A 64 8.49 -17.81 -3.82
N ASN A 65 7.26 -17.33 -4.09
CA ASN A 65 6.74 -17.17 -5.43
C ASN A 65 6.69 -15.70 -5.85
N ILE A 66 7.11 -15.40 -7.08
CA ILE A 66 6.81 -14.15 -7.77
C ILE A 66 6.00 -14.48 -9.03
N ILE A 67 4.89 -13.76 -9.19
CA ILE A 67 3.94 -13.94 -10.30
C ILE A 67 3.82 -12.59 -11.01
N PHE A 68 4.24 -12.54 -12.27
CA PHE A 68 4.11 -11.33 -13.08
C PHE A 68 2.76 -11.33 -13.80
N ILE A 69 2.03 -10.23 -13.68
CA ILE A 69 0.73 -10.02 -14.32
C ILE A 69 0.85 -8.82 -15.26
N ASP A 70 0.52 -9.00 -16.53
CA ASP A 70 0.50 -7.92 -17.52
C ASP A 70 -0.47 -6.81 -17.09
N LEU A 71 0.09 -5.66 -16.73
CA LEU A 71 -0.69 -4.51 -16.26
C LEU A 71 -1.57 -3.94 -17.36
N ALA A 72 -1.14 -3.95 -18.62
CA ALA A 72 -1.92 -3.42 -19.73
C ALA A 72 -3.19 -4.26 -19.94
N GLN A 73 -3.07 -5.57 -19.86
CA GLN A 73 -4.20 -6.49 -19.93
C GLN A 73 -5.13 -6.30 -18.72
N LEU A 74 -4.57 -6.28 -17.50
CA LEU A 74 -5.32 -6.14 -16.25
C LEU A 74 -6.16 -4.85 -16.24
N THR A 75 -5.58 -3.74 -16.69
CA THR A 75 -6.21 -2.40 -16.68
C THR A 75 -6.96 -2.06 -17.97
N SER A 76 -7.20 -3.03 -18.85
CA SER A 76 -7.80 -2.83 -20.19
C SER A 76 -9.18 -2.16 -20.15
N LYS A 77 -9.96 -2.39 -19.09
CA LYS A 77 -11.26 -1.74 -18.88
C LYS A 77 -11.15 -0.23 -18.61
N MET A 78 -10.01 0.26 -18.15
CA MET A 78 -9.80 1.69 -17.91
C MET A 78 -9.42 2.38 -19.21
N ASN A 79 -10.43 2.63 -20.04
CA ASN A 79 -10.27 3.29 -21.34
C ASN A 79 -10.34 4.83 -21.20
N VAL A 80 -9.40 5.41 -20.47
CA VAL A 80 -9.26 6.86 -20.28
C VAL A 80 -7.78 7.22 -20.21
N GLU A 81 -7.43 8.38 -20.78
CA GLU A 81 -6.08 8.94 -20.66
C GLU A 81 -5.83 9.42 -19.21
N THR A 82 -4.66 9.11 -18.69
CA THR A 82 -4.24 9.53 -17.35
C THR A 82 -2.94 10.32 -17.41
N HIS A 83 -2.79 11.32 -16.54
CA HIS A 83 -1.52 12.06 -16.39
C HIS A 83 -0.50 11.23 -15.59
N PHE A 84 -0.94 10.22 -14.87
CA PHE A 84 -0.10 9.33 -14.08
C PHE A 84 0.15 8.01 -14.80
N CYS A 85 1.22 7.34 -14.42
CA CYS A 85 1.52 6.01 -14.93
C CYS A 85 0.40 5.02 -14.58
N ARG A 86 0.08 4.08 -15.48
CA ARG A 86 -0.93 3.03 -15.23
C ARG A 86 -0.63 2.19 -13.99
N SER A 87 0.65 1.99 -13.65
CA SER A 87 1.05 1.29 -12.44
C SER A 87 0.48 1.91 -11.16
N THR A 88 0.24 3.22 -11.14
CA THR A 88 -0.41 3.90 -10.01
C THR A 88 -1.83 3.37 -9.75
N TYR A 89 -2.56 3.03 -10.81
CA TYR A 89 -3.93 2.52 -10.71
C TYR A 89 -4.02 0.99 -10.57
N GLY A 90 -2.91 0.26 -10.71
CA GLY A 90 -2.89 -1.19 -10.78
C GLY A 90 -3.61 -1.87 -9.62
N LYS A 91 -3.48 -1.35 -8.39
CA LYS A 91 -4.13 -1.92 -7.20
C LYS A 91 -5.67 -1.93 -7.27
N LEU A 92 -6.29 -1.07 -8.10
CA LEU A 92 -7.73 -1.01 -8.28
C LEU A 92 -8.31 -2.24 -9.01
N PHE A 93 -7.45 -3.00 -9.68
CA PHE A 93 -7.82 -4.13 -10.53
C PHE A 93 -7.46 -5.51 -9.94
N LEU A 94 -6.94 -5.55 -8.72
CA LEU A 94 -6.48 -6.79 -8.07
C LEU A 94 -7.63 -7.79 -7.82
N ALA A 95 -8.88 -7.34 -7.79
CA ALA A 95 -10.06 -8.21 -7.67
C ALA A 95 -10.21 -9.21 -8.83
N GLN A 96 -9.52 -9.00 -9.96
CA GLN A 96 -9.48 -9.95 -11.08
C GLN A 96 -8.64 -11.20 -10.77
N ILE A 97 -7.79 -11.19 -9.74
CA ILE A 97 -7.07 -12.36 -9.22
C ILE A 97 -8.05 -13.17 -8.37
N LYS A 98 -8.74 -14.12 -9.00
CA LYS A 98 -9.92 -14.79 -8.42
C LYS A 98 -9.59 -15.74 -7.27
N GLU A 99 -8.40 -16.30 -7.26
CA GLU A 99 -7.89 -17.25 -6.28
C GLU A 99 -7.47 -16.61 -4.96
N VAL A 100 -7.44 -15.27 -4.89
CA VAL A 100 -7.03 -14.53 -3.70
C VAL A 100 -8.21 -13.76 -3.11
N ASP A 101 -8.49 -13.97 -1.82
CA ASP A 101 -9.55 -13.27 -1.09
C ASP A 101 -9.02 -12.07 -0.29
N LEU A 102 -7.80 -12.15 0.23
CA LEU A 102 -7.13 -11.06 0.94
C LEU A 102 -5.78 -10.76 0.28
N MET A 103 -5.52 -9.50 -0.03
CA MET A 103 -4.30 -9.04 -0.68
C MET A 103 -3.69 -7.85 0.06
N LEU A 104 -2.41 -7.98 0.46
CA LEU A 104 -1.61 -6.85 0.89
C LEU A 104 -1.04 -6.14 -0.35
N THR A 105 -1.11 -4.82 -0.41
CA THR A 105 -0.40 -4.06 -1.45
C THR A 105 0.72 -3.26 -0.84
N PHE A 106 1.80 -3.08 -1.59
CA PHE A 106 2.99 -2.34 -1.17
C PHE A 106 3.43 -1.36 -2.23
N ASP A 107 3.94 -0.21 -1.80
CA ASP A 107 4.75 0.65 -2.65
C ASP A 107 6.24 0.26 -2.55
N CYS A 108 7.01 0.56 -3.58
CA CYS A 108 8.42 0.15 -3.68
C CYS A 108 9.35 0.85 -2.68
N ASP A 109 8.91 1.96 -2.08
CA ASP A 109 9.63 2.73 -1.09
C ASP A 109 9.26 2.35 0.36
N THR A 110 8.88 1.08 0.55
CA THR A 110 8.61 0.47 1.85
C THR A 110 9.69 -0.53 2.24
N ILE A 111 9.98 -0.64 3.53
CA ILE A 111 10.80 -1.71 4.12
C ILE A 111 10.00 -2.40 5.22
N VAL A 112 9.83 -3.70 5.08
CA VAL A 112 9.23 -4.55 6.11
C VAL A 112 10.28 -4.84 7.18
N THR A 113 9.95 -4.59 8.44
CA THR A 113 10.87 -4.72 9.59
C THR A 113 10.31 -5.62 10.68
N GLY A 114 9.16 -6.23 10.45
CA GLY A 114 8.55 -7.18 11.36
C GLY A 114 7.47 -8.03 10.70
N SER A 115 7.05 -9.10 11.37
CA SER A 115 6.06 -10.03 10.83
C SER A 115 4.72 -9.35 10.55
N LEU A 116 4.13 -9.70 9.40
CA LEU A 116 2.81 -9.25 8.94
C LEU A 116 1.74 -10.34 9.12
N LEU A 117 2.09 -11.49 9.68
CA LEU A 117 1.19 -12.63 9.84
C LEU A 117 -0.04 -12.31 10.70
N GLU A 118 0.07 -11.34 11.61
CA GLU A 118 -1.06 -10.88 12.41
C GLU A 118 -2.20 -10.30 11.55
N LEU A 119 -1.87 -9.74 10.36
CA LEU A 119 -2.85 -9.21 9.44
C LEU A 119 -3.72 -10.30 8.78
N LEU A 120 -3.28 -11.57 8.76
CA LEU A 120 -4.09 -12.69 8.29
C LEU A 120 -5.29 -12.97 9.20
N ASN A 121 -5.14 -12.64 10.48
CA ASN A 121 -6.16 -12.88 11.50
C ASN A 121 -6.98 -11.63 11.81
N ILE A 122 -6.75 -10.54 11.09
CA ILE A 122 -7.52 -9.33 11.32
C ILE A 122 -8.98 -9.55 10.89
N ASP A 123 -9.88 -9.31 11.81
CA ASP A 123 -11.31 -9.38 11.50
C ASP A 123 -11.68 -8.20 10.59
N MET A 124 -11.75 -8.45 9.30
CA MET A 124 -12.16 -7.45 8.31
C MET A 124 -13.64 -7.13 8.37
N GLN A 125 -14.48 -8.01 8.96
CA GLN A 125 -15.94 -7.86 8.95
C GLN A 125 -16.45 -7.51 7.54
N ASP A 126 -17.09 -6.35 7.41
CA ASP A 126 -17.56 -5.80 6.14
C ASP A 126 -16.59 -4.77 5.50
N ALA A 127 -15.39 -4.61 6.07
CA ALA A 127 -14.40 -3.68 5.54
C ALA A 127 -13.87 -4.13 4.18
N LEU A 128 -13.87 -3.21 3.22
CA LEU A 128 -13.31 -3.39 1.88
C LEU A 128 -11.80 -3.21 1.86
N VAL A 129 -11.30 -2.38 2.78
CA VAL A 129 -9.88 -2.04 2.88
C VAL A 129 -9.51 -1.76 4.33
N ALA A 130 -8.33 -2.20 4.72
CA ALA A 130 -7.70 -1.79 5.98
C ALA A 130 -6.35 -1.11 5.69
N GLY A 131 -6.06 -0.01 6.40
CA GLY A 131 -4.81 0.73 6.22
C GLY A 131 -4.55 1.71 7.35
N VAL A 132 -3.34 2.22 7.41
CA VAL A 132 -2.91 3.22 8.41
C VAL A 132 -3.45 4.60 8.03
N GLN A 133 -3.90 5.37 9.01
CA GLN A 133 -4.40 6.72 8.77
C GLN A 133 -3.27 7.64 8.28
N ASP A 134 -3.53 8.31 7.15
CA ASP A 134 -2.62 9.30 6.58
C ASP A 134 -2.73 10.67 7.25
N THR A 135 -1.76 11.54 6.96
CA THR A 135 -1.74 12.94 7.37
C THR A 135 -2.22 13.82 6.20
N VAL A 136 -3.51 13.96 6.07
CA VAL A 136 -4.13 14.73 4.98
C VAL A 136 -4.97 15.88 5.52
N ASN A 137 -4.79 17.07 4.95
CA ASN A 137 -5.60 18.24 5.30
C ASN A 137 -7.06 18.03 4.87
N PRO A 138 -8.06 18.33 5.73
CA PRO A 138 -9.49 18.22 5.42
C PRO A 138 -9.93 18.89 4.13
N TYR A 139 -9.31 20.00 3.74
CA TYR A 139 -9.59 20.64 2.45
C TYR A 139 -9.46 19.68 1.26
N PHE A 140 -8.45 18.80 1.30
CA PHE A 140 -8.26 17.81 0.26
C PHE A 140 -9.21 16.62 0.42
N VAL A 141 -9.55 16.26 1.66
CA VAL A 141 -10.51 15.20 1.98
C VAL A 141 -11.90 15.56 1.43
N TYR A 142 -12.33 16.82 1.56
CA TYR A 142 -13.58 17.30 0.96
C TYR A 142 -13.61 17.22 -0.57
N LYS A 143 -12.46 17.40 -1.25
CA LYS A 143 -12.40 17.30 -2.72
C LYS A 143 -12.77 15.92 -3.26
N ILE A 144 -12.59 14.88 -2.47
CA ILE A 144 -12.98 13.52 -2.82
C ILE A 144 -14.32 13.10 -2.20
N GLY A 145 -15.10 14.07 -1.71
CA GLY A 145 -16.45 13.82 -1.17
C GLY A 145 -16.47 13.16 0.20
N LEU A 146 -15.39 13.26 0.96
CA LEU A 146 -15.31 12.80 2.35
C LEU A 146 -15.52 13.96 3.33
N SER A 147 -15.92 13.64 4.56
CA SER A 147 -16.03 14.61 5.67
C SER A 147 -14.74 14.66 6.49
N ASN A 148 -14.61 15.67 7.35
CA ASN A 148 -13.46 15.78 8.27
C ASN A 148 -13.46 14.68 9.36
N ASP A 149 -14.54 13.97 9.52
CA ASP A 149 -14.67 12.86 10.48
C ASP A 149 -14.28 11.52 9.81
N ASP A 150 -14.21 11.48 8.45
CA ASP A 150 -13.73 10.33 7.71
C ASP A 150 -12.21 10.19 7.87
N ARG A 151 -11.80 9.05 8.41
CA ARG A 151 -10.37 8.73 8.52
C ARG A 151 -9.84 8.33 7.16
N TYR A 152 -8.99 9.19 6.60
CA TYR A 152 -8.32 8.96 5.33
C TYR A 152 -7.16 8.00 5.52
N ILE A 153 -7.11 6.89 4.76
CA ILE A 153 -6.02 5.91 4.86
C ILE A 153 -4.94 6.19 3.82
N ASN A 154 -3.69 5.95 4.21
CA ASN A 154 -2.55 5.96 3.31
C ASN A 154 -2.55 4.67 2.49
N CYS A 155 -2.80 4.79 1.19
CA CYS A 155 -2.81 3.64 0.27
C CYS A 155 -1.46 3.42 -0.41
N GLY A 156 -0.47 4.27 -0.14
CA GLY A 156 0.86 4.18 -0.71
C GLY A 156 1.72 3.12 -0.03
N GLY A 157 1.76 3.02 1.29
CA GLY A 157 2.61 2.08 1.99
C GLY A 157 2.09 0.66 1.97
N VAL A 158 1.27 0.32 2.97
CA VAL A 158 0.63 -0.99 3.09
C VAL A 158 -0.86 -0.83 3.30
N ILE A 159 -1.66 -1.51 2.48
CA ILE A 159 -3.08 -1.71 2.72
C ILE A 159 -3.45 -3.19 2.53
N LEU A 160 -4.44 -3.63 3.28
CA LEU A 160 -5.06 -4.94 3.11
C LEU A 160 -6.40 -4.76 2.39
N LEU A 161 -6.54 -5.38 1.22
CA LEU A 161 -7.76 -5.38 0.41
C LEU A 161 -8.54 -6.67 0.63
N ASN A 162 -9.84 -6.55 0.86
CA ASN A 162 -10.76 -7.69 0.86
C ASN A 162 -11.28 -7.91 -0.56
N LEU A 163 -10.51 -8.64 -1.37
CA LEU A 163 -10.82 -8.86 -2.78
C LEU A 163 -12.09 -9.68 -2.98
N LYS A 164 -12.44 -10.55 -2.02
CA LYS A 164 -13.72 -11.27 -2.04
C LYS A 164 -14.89 -10.29 -2.04
N LEU A 165 -14.93 -9.38 -1.06
CA LEU A 165 -15.97 -8.33 -1.00
C LEU A 165 -15.88 -7.35 -2.17
N TRP A 166 -14.68 -7.07 -2.69
CA TRP A 166 -14.52 -6.24 -3.88
C TRP A 166 -15.22 -6.85 -5.09
N ARG A 167 -15.12 -8.17 -5.27
CA ARG A 167 -15.84 -8.90 -6.34
C ARG A 167 -17.35 -8.91 -6.11
N GLU A 168 -17.78 -9.26 -4.89
CA GLU A 168 -19.21 -9.36 -4.54
C GLU A 168 -19.96 -8.02 -4.70
N LEU A 169 -19.29 -6.91 -4.42
CA LEU A 169 -19.88 -5.57 -4.41
C LEU A 169 -19.48 -4.71 -5.63
N ASP A 170 -18.79 -5.33 -6.59
CA ASP A 170 -18.36 -4.68 -7.84
C ASP A 170 -17.55 -3.39 -7.61
N ILE A 171 -16.61 -3.44 -6.66
CA ILE A 171 -15.81 -2.27 -6.26
C ILE A 171 -14.87 -1.83 -7.37
N GLU A 172 -14.32 -2.76 -8.17
CA GLU A 172 -13.47 -2.45 -9.32
C GLU A 172 -14.17 -1.47 -10.26
N ASN A 173 -15.39 -1.79 -10.70
CA ASN A 173 -16.12 -0.93 -11.61
C ASN A 173 -16.47 0.43 -10.96
N LYS A 174 -16.81 0.47 -9.67
CA LYS A 174 -17.03 1.73 -8.95
C LYS A 174 -15.76 2.60 -8.91
N CYS A 175 -14.58 1.99 -8.76
CA CYS A 175 -13.30 2.71 -8.85
C CYS A 175 -13.06 3.24 -10.28
N ILE A 176 -13.30 2.42 -11.30
CA ILE A 176 -13.16 2.83 -12.70
C ILE A 176 -14.10 4.00 -13.02
N ASP A 177 -15.37 3.91 -12.62
CA ASP A 177 -16.37 4.97 -12.85
C ASP A 177 -15.94 6.28 -12.16
N TYR A 178 -15.42 6.18 -10.94
CA TYR A 178 -14.88 7.34 -10.24
C TYR A 178 -13.69 7.96 -10.99
N VAL A 179 -12.73 7.16 -11.44
CA VAL A 179 -11.59 7.64 -12.24
C VAL A 179 -12.06 8.30 -13.54
N ILE A 180 -13.02 7.69 -14.25
CA ILE A 180 -13.60 8.22 -15.50
C ILE A 180 -14.32 9.54 -15.25
N SER A 181 -15.06 9.68 -14.13
CA SER A 181 -15.77 10.92 -13.79
C SER A 181 -14.84 12.13 -13.66
N TYR A 182 -13.57 11.87 -13.34
CA TYR A 182 -12.49 12.87 -13.30
C TYR A 182 -11.62 12.85 -14.56
N ARG A 183 -12.10 12.28 -15.67
CA ARG A 183 -11.36 12.17 -16.95
C ARG A 183 -9.97 11.56 -16.76
N GLY A 184 -9.87 10.50 -15.95
CA GLY A 184 -8.63 9.79 -15.68
C GLY A 184 -7.73 10.39 -14.58
N ASN A 185 -8.08 11.55 -14.01
CA ASN A 185 -7.21 12.29 -13.08
C ASN A 185 -7.93 12.68 -11.78
N PRO A 186 -8.41 11.71 -10.99
CA PRO A 186 -9.07 12.00 -9.72
C PRO A 186 -8.09 12.61 -8.71
N PRO A 187 -8.56 13.42 -7.77
CA PRO A 187 -7.72 13.93 -6.69
C PRO A 187 -7.08 12.79 -5.92
N PHE A 188 -5.77 12.87 -5.66
CA PHE A 188 -4.95 11.81 -5.02
C PHE A 188 -4.96 10.46 -5.74
N VAL A 189 -5.29 10.45 -7.03
CA VAL A 189 -5.15 9.30 -7.93
C VAL A 189 -5.83 8.03 -7.38
N ASP A 190 -5.11 6.93 -7.24
CA ASP A 190 -5.58 5.67 -6.66
C ASP A 190 -5.95 5.78 -5.17
N GLN A 191 -5.14 6.51 -4.40
CA GLN A 191 -5.38 6.72 -2.97
C GLN A 191 -6.70 7.47 -2.72
N GLY A 192 -6.98 8.53 -3.48
CA GLY A 192 -8.24 9.24 -3.42
C GLY A 192 -9.42 8.38 -3.86
N THR A 193 -9.24 7.60 -4.91
CA THR A 193 -10.23 6.66 -5.43
C THR A 193 -10.62 5.62 -4.38
N VAL A 194 -9.65 4.92 -3.79
CA VAL A 194 -9.92 3.93 -2.74
C VAL A 194 -10.61 4.56 -1.53
N ASN A 195 -10.11 5.71 -1.07
CA ASN A 195 -10.71 6.39 0.08
C ASN A 195 -12.14 6.87 -0.19
N HIS A 196 -12.45 7.31 -1.42
CA HIS A 196 -13.80 7.70 -1.80
C HIS A 196 -14.75 6.50 -1.91
N VAL A 197 -14.36 5.48 -2.68
CA VAL A 197 -15.23 4.34 -2.98
C VAL A 197 -15.46 3.47 -1.75
N CYS A 198 -14.43 3.30 -0.92
CA CYS A 198 -14.49 2.46 0.28
C CYS A 198 -14.84 3.23 1.56
N ARG A 199 -15.24 4.53 1.48
CA ARG A 199 -15.37 5.43 2.63
C ARG A 199 -16.12 4.88 3.84
N ASP A 200 -17.22 4.16 3.62
CA ASP A 200 -18.09 3.64 4.68
C ASP A 200 -17.64 2.27 5.22
N ARG A 201 -16.62 1.66 4.59
CA ARG A 201 -16.15 0.30 4.85
C ARG A 201 -14.62 0.23 4.90
N LYS A 202 -14.03 1.11 5.72
CA LYS A 202 -12.58 1.17 5.98
C LYS A 202 -12.27 0.74 7.40
N LYS A 203 -11.22 -0.04 7.57
CA LYS A 203 -10.64 -0.36 8.87
C LYS A 203 -9.31 0.36 9.05
N ILE A 204 -9.12 1.01 10.19
CA ILE A 204 -7.85 1.67 10.49
C ILE A 204 -6.93 0.70 11.20
N LEU A 205 -5.75 0.49 10.62
CA LEU A 205 -4.68 -0.32 11.20
C LEU A 205 -3.87 0.49 12.22
N PRO A 206 -3.23 -0.18 13.18
CA PRO A 206 -2.21 0.42 14.02
C PRO A 206 -1.06 1.03 13.20
N PRO A 207 -0.41 2.12 13.69
CA PRO A 207 0.55 2.88 12.90
C PRO A 207 1.83 2.10 12.54
N GLU A 208 2.20 1.04 13.30
CA GLU A 208 3.38 0.20 13.02
C GLU A 208 3.33 -0.49 11.66
N TYR A 209 2.15 -0.66 11.06
CA TYR A 209 2.01 -1.29 9.74
C TYR A 209 2.28 -0.35 8.56
N ASN A 210 2.45 0.95 8.79
CA ASN A 210 2.83 1.90 7.75
C ASN A 210 3.32 3.21 8.38
N LEU A 211 4.53 3.21 8.97
CA LEU A 211 5.12 4.41 9.54
C LEU A 211 5.59 5.36 8.44
N ILE A 212 4.93 6.49 8.32
CA ILE A 212 5.19 7.55 7.33
C ILE A 212 6.05 8.68 7.93
N ASN A 213 6.68 9.46 7.09
CA ASN A 213 7.61 10.53 7.47
C ASN A 213 7.09 11.53 8.52
N PRO A 214 5.85 12.03 8.47
CA PRO A 214 5.34 12.94 9.50
C PRO A 214 5.37 12.36 10.92
N MET A 215 5.17 11.04 11.06
CA MET A 215 5.21 10.35 12.34
C MET A 215 6.62 10.38 12.97
N PHE A 216 7.67 10.38 12.16
CA PHE A 216 9.06 10.50 12.64
C PHE A 216 9.45 11.95 12.96
N MET A 217 8.91 12.90 12.21
CA MET A 217 9.33 14.29 12.27
C MET A 217 8.64 15.11 13.35
N PHE A 218 7.36 14.80 13.63
CA PHE A 218 6.55 15.65 14.49
C PHE A 218 5.83 14.87 15.61
N PRO A 219 5.65 15.49 16.79
CA PRO A 219 4.71 14.98 17.78
C PRO A 219 3.27 15.08 17.25
N VAL A 220 2.40 14.20 17.75
CA VAL A 220 1.02 14.04 17.26
C VAL A 220 0.23 15.35 17.27
N GLU A 221 0.31 16.15 18.33
CA GLU A 221 -0.41 17.44 18.41
C GLU A 221 0.07 18.43 17.33
N LYS A 222 1.35 18.36 16.93
CA LYS A 222 1.86 19.15 15.82
C LYS A 222 1.35 18.62 14.47
N ILE A 223 1.28 17.29 14.29
CA ILE A 223 0.65 16.67 13.11
C ILE A 223 -0.80 17.14 12.97
N LYS A 224 -1.61 16.97 14.01
CA LYS A 224 -3.02 17.39 14.02
C LYS A 224 -3.17 18.87 13.66
N ARG A 225 -2.33 19.74 14.22
CA ARG A 225 -2.35 21.18 13.95
C ARG A 225 -1.96 21.51 12.51
N LEU A 226 -0.84 20.93 12.00
CA LEU A 226 -0.33 21.22 10.66
C LEU A 226 -1.30 20.75 9.57
N PHE A 227 -1.84 19.56 9.75
CA PHE A 227 -2.76 18.95 8.79
C PHE A 227 -4.24 19.22 9.12
N ARG A 228 -4.53 20.03 10.17
CA ARG A 228 -5.89 20.41 10.59
C ARG A 228 -6.81 19.23 10.85
N MET A 229 -6.26 18.14 11.38
CA MET A 229 -6.97 16.89 11.62
C MET A 229 -7.71 16.92 12.96
N LYS A 230 -8.96 16.44 12.99
CA LYS A 230 -9.73 16.24 14.23
C LYS A 230 -9.22 15.02 14.99
N THR A 231 -8.99 13.92 14.29
CA THR A 231 -8.61 12.62 14.87
C THR A 231 -7.32 12.11 14.26
N TYR A 232 -6.47 11.54 15.08
CA TYR A 232 -5.26 10.84 14.69
C TYR A 232 -4.90 9.85 15.80
N TYR A 233 -3.83 9.08 15.62
CA TYR A 233 -3.28 8.23 16.67
C TYR A 233 -2.85 9.05 17.88
N SER A 234 -2.78 8.44 19.06
CA SER A 234 -2.17 9.03 20.23
C SER A 234 -0.65 9.08 20.11
N GLN A 235 0.01 9.95 20.89
CA GLN A 235 1.48 9.99 20.92
C GLN A 235 2.07 8.66 21.35
N ASN A 236 1.44 7.95 22.31
CA ASN A 236 1.91 6.66 22.79
C ASN A 236 1.84 5.57 21.72
N GLU A 237 0.78 5.53 20.90
CA GLU A 237 0.68 4.60 19.76
C GLU A 237 1.82 4.83 18.77
N ILE A 238 2.09 6.09 18.40
CA ILE A 238 3.18 6.43 17.48
C ILE A 238 4.55 6.05 18.06
N GLU A 239 4.82 6.36 19.34
CA GLU A 239 6.10 6.04 19.96
C GLU A 239 6.30 4.51 20.12
N ASN A 240 5.24 3.76 20.40
CA ASN A 240 5.31 2.30 20.44
C ASN A 240 5.55 1.72 19.05
N ALA A 241 4.89 2.25 18.02
CA ALA A 241 5.10 1.85 16.63
C ALA A 241 6.55 2.10 16.16
N LYS A 242 7.16 3.24 16.52
CA LYS A 242 8.57 3.53 16.22
C LYS A 242 9.54 2.55 16.89
N LYS A 243 9.21 2.04 18.10
CA LYS A 243 10.06 1.06 18.80
C LYS A 243 9.99 -0.34 18.17
N LYS A 244 8.86 -0.69 17.57
CA LYS A 244 8.62 -2.00 16.96
C LYS A 244 7.88 -1.82 15.62
N PRO A 245 8.51 -1.18 14.64
CA PRO A 245 7.88 -0.99 13.35
C PRO A 245 7.66 -2.34 12.66
N LYS A 246 6.57 -2.46 11.92
CA LYS A 246 6.30 -3.59 11.02
C LYS A 246 6.63 -3.20 9.57
N VAL A 247 6.28 -1.97 9.19
CA VAL A 247 6.62 -1.41 7.88
C VAL A 247 6.99 0.07 8.02
N ILE A 248 8.09 0.46 7.41
CA ILE A 248 8.50 1.86 7.26
C ILE A 248 8.32 2.25 5.80
N HIS A 249 7.60 3.35 5.59
CA HIS A 249 7.33 3.89 4.27
C HIS A 249 8.11 5.19 4.07
N PHE A 250 9.11 5.14 3.23
CA PHE A 250 9.98 6.27 2.91
C PHE A 250 9.32 7.20 1.87
N THR A 251 8.23 7.84 2.27
CA THR A 251 7.56 8.84 1.43
C THR A 251 8.54 9.94 1.02
N GLY A 252 8.32 10.58 -0.13
CA GLY A 252 9.23 11.64 -0.62
C GLY A 252 9.11 12.97 0.10
N GLU A 253 8.09 13.13 0.97
CA GLU A 253 7.82 14.36 1.69
C GLU A 253 8.67 14.47 2.97
N LEU A 254 9.05 15.69 3.34
CA LEU A 254 9.80 16.07 4.57
C LEU A 254 11.22 15.53 4.64
N PHE A 255 11.46 14.32 4.18
CA PHE A 255 12.78 13.71 4.04
C PHE A 255 12.96 13.26 2.57
N ASN A 256 14.19 13.28 2.09
CA ASN A 256 14.51 12.58 0.84
C ASN A 256 14.48 11.08 1.06
N ARG A 257 14.16 10.33 0.01
CA ARG A 257 14.19 8.87 0.05
C ARG A 257 15.61 8.34 0.33
N PRO A 258 15.75 7.15 0.95
CA PRO A 258 17.05 6.64 1.45
C PRO A 258 18.13 6.50 0.38
N TRP A 259 17.76 6.28 -0.87
CA TRP A 259 18.71 6.16 -1.98
C TRP A 259 19.27 7.49 -2.50
N PHE A 260 18.86 8.62 -1.94
CA PHE A 260 19.49 9.91 -2.21
C PHE A 260 20.55 10.24 -1.15
N LEU A 261 21.69 10.78 -1.59
CA LEU A 261 22.81 11.13 -0.72
C LEU A 261 22.43 12.09 0.42
N ASN A 262 21.52 13.00 0.15
CA ASN A 262 21.02 14.00 1.11
C ASN A 262 19.81 13.53 1.93
N CYS A 263 19.57 12.23 2.00
CA CYS A 263 18.54 11.70 2.86
C CYS A 263 18.86 11.93 4.33
N SER A 264 17.94 12.55 5.05
CA SER A 264 18.01 12.81 6.50
C SER A 264 17.02 11.99 7.32
N HIS A 265 16.39 10.98 6.71
CA HIS A 265 15.43 10.14 7.41
C HIS A 265 16.11 9.37 8.55
N PRO A 266 15.54 9.36 9.79
CA PRO A 266 16.19 8.72 10.95
C PRO A 266 16.40 7.21 10.76
N MET A 267 15.59 6.55 9.94
CA MET A 267 15.68 5.12 9.67
C MET A 267 16.36 4.79 8.33
N LYS A 268 17.08 5.73 7.71
CA LYS A 268 17.72 5.50 6.39
C LYS A 268 18.70 4.33 6.34
N GLN A 269 19.26 3.95 7.49
CA GLN A 269 20.27 2.87 7.58
C GLN A 269 19.69 1.46 7.42
N ILE A 270 18.37 1.30 7.51
CA ILE A 270 17.72 0.01 7.29
C ILE A 270 17.41 -0.26 5.81
N TYR A 271 17.57 0.77 4.98
CA TYR A 271 17.47 0.70 3.53
C TYR A 271 18.85 0.36 2.94
#